data_386d34b5917b31303dd478924a75e85e
#
_entry.id   386d34b5917b31303dd478924a75e85e
#
_cell.length_a   1.000
_cell.length_b   1.000
_cell.length_c   1.000
_cell.angle_alpha   90.00
_cell.angle_beta   90.00
_cell.angle_gamma   90.00
#
_symmetry.space_group_name_H-M   'P 1'
#
loop_
_entity.id
_entity.type
_entity.pdbx_description
1 polymer ?
#
loop_
_entity_poly.entity_id
_entity_poly.type
_entity_poly.pdbx_seq_one_letter_code
_entity_poly.pdbx_strand_id
1 'polypeptide(L)'
;MRFVVFCILIYIFIPFTCFAQESKAQTPESYYLIGWLNNWDQQNKDYPFVLQDDGVTWKITVSCNTDEGWFKIVPSSVFGRSDFWKNLLCAPYDGCQELSGEMVVDGGAWYLARTSGTYTIEIVPSEFRYHITLNESIAQSFSGTLPVLYINTENPVDSKDNYVHGSCFLNVPNGSAYSPLGSEEAPLSLWIKGRGNYTWSAFEKKPYRLKFEEKVTPMGLTQSRHFVLMANADDDYATLRNTVGFELSRLMGLDYTPSQRPVELVLNGDYKGLYMLTEKIRVAHDRVNIVEQDNRETDPYNITGGWLIEIDNYDDDQQIRFCESNGEMLRFTYHSPDTLSEEQYDYLSDCLKATDAAIYQTDKSSTEWEEKIDMDVLARYYIVQEIMDDCESFHGSCFISKDRGFDSKLKFGPVWDFGNAFRRDHLRFIYDKPSFSQSWIGEIARYPRFQERVKQLWWHFLSVNYSQVDTYIDEFINQIAEASQCDGIRWPQYNQDNINGRKDSFKWNLSRKVQFLTEQWGAYDTGIKQSTDNHAQEEWFTLDGRQLGERPVKSGIYLYKGRKVVVK
;
A
#
# COMPACT_ATOMS: atom_id res chain seq x y z
N MET A 1 81.01 -27.12 -67.92
CA MET A 1 80.24 -27.09 -69.18
C MET A 1 78.86 -26.52 -68.84
N ARG A 2 78.62 -25.25 -69.19
CA ARG A 2 77.37 -24.52 -68.91
C ARG A 2 76.47 -24.65 -70.11
N PHE A 3 75.20 -25.15 -69.92
CA PHE A 3 74.16 -25.05 -70.93
C PHE A 3 73.24 -23.89 -70.57
N VAL A 4 73.12 -22.93 -71.48
CA VAL A 4 72.21 -21.78 -71.39
C VAL A 4 71.02 -22.15 -72.22
N VAL A 5 69.80 -22.21 -71.58
CA VAL A 5 68.52 -22.45 -72.29
C VAL A 5 67.90 -21.05 -72.48
N PHE A 6 67.66 -20.66 -73.73
CA PHE A 6 66.88 -19.47 -74.09
C PHE A 6 65.40 -19.77 -74.06
N CYS A 7 64.64 -19.11 -73.17
CA CYS A 7 63.21 -19.12 -73.24
C CYS A 7 62.72 -17.90 -74.04
N ILE A 8 62.04 -18.16 -75.14
CA ILE A 8 61.30 -17.17 -75.94
C ILE A 8 59.95 -16.90 -75.29
N LEU A 9 59.73 -15.65 -74.80
CA LEU A 9 58.40 -15.22 -74.32
C LEU A 9 57.61 -14.66 -75.49
N ILE A 10 56.53 -15.38 -75.85
CA ILE A 10 55.50 -14.92 -76.78
C ILE A 10 54.49 -14.10 -76.00
N TYR A 11 54.42 -12.75 -76.22
CA TYR A 11 53.39 -11.90 -75.75
C TYR A 11 52.13 -12.03 -76.57
N ILE A 12 51.08 -12.67 -76.01
CA ILE A 12 49.75 -12.63 -76.57
C ILE A 12 49.01 -11.42 -75.98
N PHE A 13 48.77 -10.37 -76.81
CA PHE A 13 47.90 -9.26 -76.47
C PHE A 13 46.43 -9.70 -76.48
N ILE A 14 45.81 -9.90 -75.32
CA ILE A 14 44.38 -10.02 -75.19
C ILE A 14 43.85 -8.62 -74.82
N PRO A 15 42.92 -8.03 -75.59
CA PRO A 15 42.31 -6.77 -75.19
C PRO A 15 41.42 -7.03 -73.98
N PHE A 16 41.81 -6.50 -72.82
CA PHE A 16 40.95 -6.45 -71.64
C PHE A 16 39.86 -5.40 -71.92
N THR A 17 38.66 -5.85 -72.30
CA THR A 17 37.45 -5.05 -72.18
C THR A 17 37.12 -4.92 -70.72
N CYS A 18 37.44 -3.79 -70.14
CA CYS A 18 37.00 -3.43 -68.79
C CYS A 18 35.48 -3.27 -68.79
N PHE A 19 34.76 -4.28 -68.34
CA PHE A 19 33.39 -4.11 -67.92
C PHE A 19 33.42 -3.32 -66.60
N ALA A 20 33.17 -2.04 -66.69
CA ALA A 20 32.82 -1.26 -65.53
C ALA A 20 31.50 -1.83 -64.97
N GLN A 21 31.64 -2.70 -63.97
CA GLN A 21 30.51 -3.05 -63.14
C GLN A 21 30.14 -1.77 -62.37
N GLU A 22 29.05 -1.11 -62.78
CA GLU A 22 28.43 -0.09 -61.96
C GLU A 22 28.13 -0.73 -60.60
N SER A 23 28.96 -0.48 -59.62
CA SER A 23 28.59 -0.71 -58.25
C SER A 23 27.40 0.20 -58.00
N LYS A 24 26.17 -0.32 -57.95
CA LYS A 24 25.06 0.39 -57.31
C LYS A 24 25.59 0.83 -55.96
N ALA A 25 25.76 2.12 -55.79
CA ALA A 25 26.07 2.71 -54.50
C ALA A 25 24.97 2.16 -53.57
N GLN A 26 25.31 1.25 -52.67
CA GLN A 26 24.41 0.84 -51.61
C GLN A 26 24.06 2.08 -50.82
N THR A 27 22.81 2.46 -50.77
CA THR A 27 22.33 3.51 -49.89
C THR A 27 22.80 3.18 -48.48
N PRO A 28 23.47 4.07 -47.78
CA PRO A 28 23.97 3.76 -46.44
C PRO A 28 22.80 3.30 -45.56
N GLU A 29 23.03 2.26 -44.77
CA GLU A 29 22.04 1.73 -43.82
C GLU A 29 21.62 2.84 -42.88
N SER A 30 20.35 2.98 -42.61
CA SER A 30 19.78 3.89 -41.61
C SER A 30 18.96 3.07 -40.61
N TYR A 31 18.79 3.57 -39.42
CA TYR A 31 18.13 2.85 -38.33
C TYR A 31 16.94 3.64 -37.80
N TYR A 32 15.88 2.95 -37.41
CA TYR A 32 14.63 3.52 -36.95
C TYR A 32 14.17 2.79 -35.68
N LEU A 33 13.49 3.52 -34.79
CA LEU A 33 12.82 2.91 -33.64
C LEU A 33 11.44 2.42 -34.05
N ILE A 34 11.10 1.21 -33.67
CA ILE A 34 9.75 0.66 -33.72
C ILE A 34 9.31 0.22 -32.32
N GLY A 35 8.11 0.60 -31.90
CA GLY A 35 7.62 0.30 -30.56
C GLY A 35 6.43 1.16 -30.17
N TRP A 36 6.40 1.56 -28.90
CA TRP A 36 5.29 2.33 -28.32
C TRP A 36 5.01 3.66 -29.05
N LEU A 37 6.02 4.34 -29.60
CA LEU A 37 5.88 5.65 -30.24
C LEU A 37 5.11 5.59 -31.55
N ASN A 38 5.08 4.44 -32.23
CA ASN A 38 4.45 4.26 -33.52
C ASN A 38 3.54 3.02 -33.59
N ASN A 39 3.07 2.55 -32.44
CA ASN A 39 2.18 1.40 -32.31
C ASN A 39 2.66 0.16 -33.08
N TRP A 40 3.98 -0.06 -33.12
CA TRP A 40 4.61 -1.19 -33.82
C TRP A 40 4.33 -1.23 -35.34
N ASP A 41 4.03 -0.06 -35.95
CA ASP A 41 3.75 0.01 -37.39
C ASP A 41 5.02 -0.24 -38.22
N GLN A 42 5.04 -1.36 -38.95
CA GLN A 42 6.16 -1.81 -39.78
C GLN A 42 6.52 -0.87 -40.94
N GLN A 43 5.70 0.11 -41.26
CA GLN A 43 5.94 1.07 -42.35
C GLN A 43 6.35 2.44 -41.82
N ASN A 44 6.21 2.69 -40.53
CA ASN A 44 6.50 3.98 -39.93
C ASN A 44 8.02 4.26 -39.85
N LYS A 45 8.44 5.44 -40.30
CA LYS A 45 9.83 5.92 -40.33
C LYS A 45 9.99 7.27 -39.62
N ASP A 46 9.06 7.63 -38.76
CA ASP A 46 9.04 8.96 -38.11
C ASP A 46 10.08 9.08 -36.98
N TYR A 47 10.68 7.96 -36.57
CA TYR A 47 11.65 7.89 -35.47
C TYR A 47 13.03 7.41 -35.93
N PRO A 48 13.74 8.19 -36.79
CA PRO A 48 15.07 7.82 -37.27
C PRO A 48 16.16 8.05 -36.23
N PHE A 49 17.11 7.18 -36.17
CA PHE A 49 18.40 7.43 -35.50
C PHE A 49 19.28 8.35 -36.37
N VAL A 50 20.02 9.26 -35.75
CA VAL A 50 20.92 10.19 -36.41
C VAL A 50 22.38 9.72 -36.26
N LEU A 51 23.08 9.57 -37.39
CA LEU A 51 24.51 9.25 -37.38
C LEU A 51 25.29 10.39 -36.77
N GLN A 52 26.21 10.08 -35.87
CA GLN A 52 27.08 11.07 -35.20
C GLN A 52 28.37 11.32 -36.01
N ASP A 53 29.10 12.35 -35.61
CA ASP A 53 30.34 12.79 -36.30
C ASP A 53 31.45 11.74 -36.31
N ASP A 54 31.41 10.76 -35.41
CA ASP A 54 32.35 9.61 -35.38
C ASP A 54 32.13 8.62 -36.54
N GLY A 55 31.03 8.75 -37.26
CA GLY A 55 30.70 7.93 -38.41
C GLY A 55 30.24 6.48 -38.10
N VAL A 56 30.08 6.11 -36.82
CA VAL A 56 29.72 4.75 -36.38
C VAL A 56 28.59 4.71 -35.38
N THR A 57 28.43 5.74 -34.54
CA THR A 57 27.40 5.84 -33.51
C THR A 57 26.14 6.46 -34.09
N TRP A 58 25.01 5.87 -33.78
CA TRP A 58 23.69 6.37 -34.14
C TRP A 58 22.91 6.69 -32.87
N LYS A 59 22.22 7.85 -32.83
CA LYS A 59 21.47 8.32 -31.67
C LYS A 59 20.04 8.70 -32.01
N ILE A 60 19.15 8.40 -31.06
CA ILE A 60 17.79 8.99 -31.03
C ILE A 60 17.50 9.44 -29.61
N THR A 61 16.79 10.56 -29.47
CA THR A 61 16.28 11.01 -28.18
C THR A 61 14.77 10.92 -28.19
N VAL A 62 14.18 10.27 -27.20
CA VAL A 62 12.75 9.99 -27.09
C VAL A 62 12.26 10.28 -25.69
N SER A 63 11.00 10.71 -25.57
CA SER A 63 10.32 10.83 -24.27
C SER A 63 9.49 9.56 -24.03
N CYS A 64 9.53 9.05 -22.80
CA CYS A 64 8.86 7.83 -22.40
C CYS A 64 8.15 8.03 -21.06
N ASN A 65 6.92 7.58 -20.95
CA ASN A 65 6.16 7.47 -19.71
C ASN A 65 6.31 6.05 -19.13
N THR A 66 5.97 5.86 -17.85
CA THR A 66 6.23 4.61 -17.10
C THR A 66 5.59 3.34 -17.66
N ASP A 67 4.50 3.43 -18.42
CA ASP A 67 3.81 2.27 -18.99
C ASP A 67 4.13 2.01 -20.46
N GLU A 68 4.98 2.84 -21.00
CA GLU A 68 5.40 2.83 -22.39
C GLU A 68 6.87 2.41 -22.44
N GLY A 69 7.51 2.49 -23.61
CA GLY A 69 8.95 2.32 -23.68
C GLY A 69 9.40 0.96 -24.19
N TRP A 70 8.50 0.15 -24.68
CA TRP A 70 8.84 -1.07 -25.40
C TRP A 70 9.27 -0.75 -26.82
N PHE A 71 10.46 -1.18 -27.23
CA PHE A 71 10.96 -0.90 -28.58
C PHE A 71 11.93 -1.97 -29.10
N LYS A 72 12.10 -1.95 -30.42
CA LYS A 72 13.16 -2.62 -31.20
C LYS A 72 13.72 -1.63 -32.21
N ILE A 73 14.79 -1.99 -32.92
CA ILE A 73 15.46 -1.14 -33.89
C ILE A 73 15.38 -1.77 -35.28
N VAL A 74 14.93 -0.99 -36.26
CA VAL A 74 14.71 -1.43 -37.65
C VAL A 74 15.84 -0.89 -38.52
N PRO A 75 16.71 -1.76 -39.12
CA PRO A 75 17.57 -1.36 -40.23
C PRO A 75 16.74 -0.99 -41.47
N SER A 76 17.13 0.04 -42.22
CA SER A 76 16.38 0.52 -43.38
C SER A 76 16.18 -0.52 -44.47
N SER A 77 17.09 -1.46 -44.60
CA SER A 77 17.03 -2.58 -45.55
C SER A 77 15.95 -3.62 -45.23
N VAL A 78 15.34 -3.54 -44.02
CA VAL A 78 14.35 -4.50 -43.55
C VAL A 78 12.92 -4.10 -43.91
N PHE A 79 12.67 -2.81 -44.19
CA PHE A 79 11.34 -2.34 -44.55
C PHE A 79 10.80 -3.02 -45.80
N GLY A 80 9.54 -3.47 -45.77
CA GLY A 80 8.83 -4.12 -46.84
C GLY A 80 9.18 -5.59 -47.04
N ARG A 81 10.02 -6.18 -46.19
CA ARG A 81 10.33 -7.62 -46.25
C ARG A 81 9.25 -8.46 -45.59
N SER A 82 9.00 -9.63 -46.11
CA SER A 82 8.06 -10.61 -45.52
C SER A 82 8.54 -11.19 -44.17
N ASP A 83 9.86 -11.17 -43.95
CA ASP A 83 10.53 -11.63 -42.73
C ASP A 83 10.97 -10.45 -41.81
N PHE A 84 10.25 -9.33 -41.88
CA PHE A 84 10.55 -8.06 -41.19
C PHE A 84 10.96 -8.28 -39.71
N TRP A 85 10.13 -8.95 -38.92
CA TRP A 85 10.34 -9.12 -37.48
C TRP A 85 11.60 -9.94 -37.14
N LYS A 86 12.07 -10.80 -38.02
CA LYS A 86 13.25 -11.66 -37.84
C LYS A 86 14.59 -10.95 -38.12
N ASN A 87 14.53 -9.73 -38.61
CA ASN A 87 15.73 -9.01 -39.03
C ASN A 87 15.94 -7.69 -38.27
N LEU A 88 15.27 -7.51 -37.17
CA LEU A 88 15.40 -6.36 -36.31
C LEU A 88 16.60 -6.49 -35.36
N LEU A 89 17.24 -5.37 -35.02
CA LEU A 89 18.16 -5.32 -33.90
C LEU A 89 17.35 -5.23 -32.60
N CYS A 90 17.65 -6.11 -31.68
CA CYS A 90 16.82 -6.42 -30.52
C CYS A 90 17.67 -6.49 -29.26
N ALA A 91 16.98 -6.40 -28.11
CA ALA A 91 17.56 -6.77 -26.82
C ALA A 91 17.81 -8.29 -26.73
N PRO A 92 18.75 -8.75 -25.87
CA PRO A 92 19.04 -10.18 -25.69
C PRO A 92 17.82 -10.98 -25.22
N TYR A 93 16.90 -10.38 -24.49
CA TYR A 93 15.66 -10.99 -23.98
C TYR A 93 14.54 -9.96 -23.94
N ASP A 94 13.32 -10.43 -23.90
CA ASP A 94 12.13 -9.58 -23.90
C ASP A 94 11.98 -8.86 -22.54
N GLY A 95 11.70 -7.57 -22.58
CA GLY A 95 11.65 -6.72 -21.39
C GLY A 95 13.01 -6.35 -20.79
N CYS A 96 14.08 -6.39 -21.59
CA CYS A 96 15.42 -5.96 -21.15
C CYS A 96 15.44 -4.50 -20.71
N GLN A 97 15.91 -4.27 -19.49
CA GLN A 97 16.00 -2.95 -18.86
C GLN A 97 17.46 -2.50 -18.61
N GLU A 98 18.41 -3.25 -19.14
CA GLU A 98 19.83 -2.90 -19.03
C GLU A 98 20.13 -1.67 -19.88
N LEU A 99 20.86 -0.71 -19.29
CA LEU A 99 21.18 0.56 -19.95
C LEU A 99 22.34 0.47 -20.93
N SER A 100 23.04 -0.64 -20.99
CA SER A 100 24.09 -0.90 -21.97
C SER A 100 24.31 -2.41 -22.14
N GLY A 101 24.78 -2.82 -23.32
CA GLY A 101 25.06 -4.22 -23.57
C GLY A 101 25.20 -4.53 -25.06
N GLU A 102 25.05 -5.81 -25.39
CA GLU A 102 25.06 -6.30 -26.76
C GLU A 102 23.63 -6.40 -27.32
N MET A 103 23.48 -6.06 -28.60
CA MET A 103 22.27 -6.28 -29.37
C MET A 103 22.32 -7.66 -30.03
N VAL A 104 21.15 -8.22 -30.29
CA VAL A 104 21.02 -9.46 -31.09
C VAL A 104 20.04 -9.25 -32.24
N VAL A 105 20.10 -10.10 -33.25
CA VAL A 105 19.07 -10.14 -34.30
C VAL A 105 17.98 -11.15 -33.88
N ASP A 106 16.72 -10.81 -34.14
CA ASP A 106 15.56 -11.66 -33.81
C ASP A 106 15.45 -11.97 -32.29
N GLY A 107 15.75 -11.00 -31.44
CA GLY A 107 15.66 -11.10 -29.98
C GLY A 107 14.40 -10.45 -29.39
N GLY A 108 14.50 -10.15 -28.09
CA GLY A 108 13.45 -9.47 -27.33
C GLY A 108 13.34 -7.96 -27.57
N ALA A 109 12.41 -7.30 -26.93
CA ALA A 109 12.30 -5.85 -26.94
C ALA A 109 12.98 -5.27 -25.69
N TRP A 110 13.55 -4.05 -25.82
CA TRP A 110 13.91 -3.24 -24.65
C TRP A 110 12.66 -2.66 -24.00
N TYR A 111 12.79 -2.37 -22.72
CA TYR A 111 11.74 -1.72 -21.93
C TYR A 111 12.32 -0.60 -21.05
N LEU A 112 12.06 0.67 -21.42
CA LEU A 112 12.63 1.87 -20.77
C LEU A 112 11.92 2.26 -19.46
N ALA A 113 10.83 1.64 -19.13
CA ALA A 113 9.79 2.14 -18.22
C ALA A 113 10.12 2.26 -16.73
N ARG A 114 11.39 2.19 -16.32
CA ARG A 114 11.72 2.40 -14.89
C ARG A 114 11.50 3.84 -14.43
N THR A 115 11.55 4.81 -15.32
CA THR A 115 11.43 6.22 -14.98
C THR A 115 10.87 6.98 -16.17
N SER A 116 9.79 7.74 -15.98
CA SER A 116 9.35 8.69 -17.00
C SER A 116 10.43 9.72 -17.26
N GLY A 117 10.77 9.96 -18.50
CA GLY A 117 11.86 10.88 -18.83
C GLY A 117 12.20 10.95 -20.30
N THR A 118 13.22 11.75 -20.59
CA THR A 118 13.82 11.83 -21.92
C THR A 118 15.06 10.95 -21.97
N TYR A 119 15.05 9.99 -22.86
CA TYR A 119 16.13 9.02 -23.04
C TYR A 119 16.87 9.25 -24.34
N THR A 120 18.19 9.19 -24.29
CA THR A 120 19.04 9.03 -25.48
C THR A 120 19.39 7.56 -25.63
N ILE A 121 19.05 6.99 -26.77
CA ILE A 121 19.42 5.64 -27.17
C ILE A 121 20.53 5.75 -28.21
N GLU A 122 21.69 5.22 -27.87
CA GLU A 122 22.86 5.15 -28.74
C GLU A 122 23.08 3.71 -29.18
N ILE A 123 23.38 3.52 -30.46
CA ILE A 123 23.73 2.20 -31.02
C ILE A 123 24.99 2.30 -31.87
N VAL A 124 25.80 1.25 -31.81
CA VAL A 124 26.94 1.00 -32.71
C VAL A 124 26.67 -0.30 -33.43
N PRO A 125 25.92 -0.28 -34.56
CA PRO A 125 25.42 -1.50 -35.21
C PRO A 125 26.54 -2.42 -35.70
N SER A 126 27.68 -1.84 -36.12
CA SER A 126 28.87 -2.61 -36.55
C SER A 126 29.48 -3.47 -35.44
N GLU A 127 29.25 -3.12 -34.18
CA GLU A 127 29.72 -3.83 -32.99
C GLU A 127 28.61 -4.51 -32.20
N PHE A 128 27.37 -4.42 -32.68
CA PHE A 128 26.18 -4.93 -31.98
C PHE A 128 26.05 -4.40 -30.55
N ARG A 129 26.43 -3.14 -30.30
CA ARG A 129 26.37 -2.53 -28.96
C ARG A 129 25.34 -1.41 -28.88
N TYR A 130 24.74 -1.28 -27.69
CA TYR A 130 23.87 -0.18 -27.36
C TYR A 130 24.25 0.45 -26.02
N HIS A 131 23.87 1.72 -25.86
CA HIS A 131 23.92 2.46 -24.61
C HIS A 131 22.69 3.36 -24.51
N ILE A 132 22.03 3.36 -23.35
CA ILE A 132 20.82 4.14 -23.08
C ILE A 132 21.13 5.07 -21.90
N THR A 133 20.92 6.38 -22.10
CA THR A 133 21.12 7.40 -21.08
C THR A 133 19.78 8.04 -20.78
N LEU A 134 19.40 8.10 -19.51
CA LEU A 134 18.32 8.99 -19.04
C LEU A 134 18.89 10.41 -18.94
N ASN A 135 18.49 11.30 -19.86
CA ASN A 135 19.03 12.69 -19.94
C ASN A 135 18.37 13.61 -18.91
N GLU A 136 17.06 13.55 -18.85
CA GLU A 136 16.25 14.25 -17.88
C GLU A 136 15.20 13.26 -17.42
N SER A 137 15.15 12.97 -16.13
CA SER A 137 13.88 12.56 -15.55
C SER A 137 12.91 13.68 -15.91
N ILE A 138 11.70 13.35 -16.40
CA ILE A 138 10.60 14.34 -16.42
C ILE A 138 10.63 14.91 -15.03
N ALA A 139 10.88 16.21 -14.94
CA ALA A 139 11.20 16.91 -13.69
C ALA A 139 10.31 16.34 -12.62
N GLN A 140 10.92 15.74 -11.58
CA GLN A 140 10.18 15.04 -10.52
C GLN A 140 9.15 16.03 -10.03
N SER A 141 7.92 15.87 -10.51
CA SER A 141 6.83 16.81 -10.21
C SER A 141 6.38 16.51 -8.80
N PHE A 142 7.04 17.16 -7.84
CA PHE A 142 6.54 17.20 -6.46
C PHE A 142 5.26 18.02 -6.42
N SER A 143 4.34 17.62 -5.58
CA SER A 143 3.11 18.39 -5.37
C SER A 143 3.41 19.80 -4.85
N GLY A 144 4.52 19.99 -4.14
CA GLY A 144 4.85 21.23 -3.42
C GLY A 144 3.98 21.48 -2.19
N THR A 145 3.01 20.62 -1.93
CA THR A 145 2.04 20.74 -0.81
C THR A 145 2.33 19.78 0.33
N LEU A 146 2.97 18.64 0.06
CA LEU A 146 3.35 17.66 1.07
C LEU A 146 4.84 17.71 1.41
N PRO A 147 5.23 17.28 2.63
CA PRO A 147 6.62 17.00 2.95
C PRO A 147 7.21 15.95 2.01
N VAL A 148 8.51 16.09 1.70
CA VAL A 148 9.26 15.15 0.86
C VAL A 148 10.33 14.48 1.70
N LEU A 149 10.26 13.15 1.80
CA LEU A 149 11.26 12.32 2.47
C LEU A 149 12.26 11.80 1.45
N TYR A 150 13.51 12.24 1.60
CA TYR A 150 14.64 11.77 0.81
C TYR A 150 15.37 10.67 1.56
N ILE A 151 15.59 9.54 0.90
CA ILE A 151 16.36 8.42 1.44
C ILE A 151 17.40 8.02 0.42
N ASN A 152 18.68 7.98 0.82
CA ASN A 152 19.77 7.47 0.02
C ASN A 152 20.39 6.25 0.71
N THR A 153 20.55 5.16 0.00
CA THR A 153 21.03 3.87 0.54
C THR A 153 22.31 3.43 -0.12
N GLU A 154 23.15 2.73 0.63
CA GLU A 154 24.44 2.21 0.15
C GLU A 154 24.28 1.10 -0.90
N ASN A 155 23.17 0.38 -0.84
CA ASN A 155 22.80 -0.71 -1.75
C ASN A 155 21.32 -0.64 -2.10
N PRO A 156 20.85 -1.25 -3.19
CA PRO A 156 19.43 -1.34 -3.50
C PRO A 156 18.61 -1.96 -2.37
N VAL A 157 17.37 -1.47 -2.17
CA VAL A 157 16.42 -2.02 -1.21
C VAL A 157 15.53 -3.04 -1.94
N ASP A 158 16.03 -4.25 -2.10
CA ASP A 158 15.43 -5.33 -2.89
C ASP A 158 14.89 -6.50 -2.04
N SER A 159 15.05 -6.44 -0.73
CA SER A 159 14.64 -7.50 0.20
C SER A 159 13.74 -6.98 1.32
N LYS A 160 12.78 -7.81 1.75
CA LYS A 160 12.00 -7.58 2.98
C LYS A 160 12.66 -8.18 4.23
N ASP A 161 13.69 -8.99 4.07
CA ASP A 161 14.35 -9.69 5.18
C ASP A 161 15.58 -8.93 5.64
N ASN A 162 16.35 -8.35 4.72
CA ASN A 162 17.61 -7.71 4.99
C ASN A 162 17.49 -6.18 5.02
N TYR A 163 18.00 -5.59 6.10
CA TYR A 163 18.13 -4.14 6.18
C TYR A 163 19.32 -3.63 5.37
N VAL A 164 19.12 -2.53 4.67
CA VAL A 164 20.16 -1.75 4.00
C VAL A 164 20.39 -0.46 4.80
N HIS A 165 21.64 -0.12 5.03
CA HIS A 165 22.03 1.15 5.67
C HIS A 165 21.88 2.31 4.69
N GLY A 166 21.53 3.48 5.22
CA GLY A 166 21.39 4.68 4.41
C GLY A 166 21.23 5.93 5.26
N SER A 167 21.00 7.03 4.58
CA SER A 167 20.76 8.33 5.17
C SER A 167 19.45 8.92 4.67
N CYS A 168 18.85 9.81 5.44
CA CYS A 168 17.63 10.51 5.03
C CYS A 168 17.53 11.91 5.58
N PHE A 169 16.70 12.71 4.94
CA PHE A 169 16.20 13.98 5.45
C PHE A 169 14.79 14.23 4.96
N LEU A 170 14.02 15.03 5.72
CA LEU A 170 12.65 15.41 5.40
C LEU A 170 12.57 16.91 5.15
N ASN A 171 12.28 17.30 3.92
CA ASN A 171 11.94 18.67 3.59
C ASN A 171 10.44 18.91 3.76
N VAL A 172 10.09 20.11 4.19
CA VAL A 172 8.70 20.52 4.35
C VAL A 172 8.40 21.75 3.51
N PRO A 173 7.18 21.87 2.95
CA PRO A 173 6.80 23.06 2.20
C PRO A 173 6.81 24.32 3.06
N ASN A 174 7.06 25.48 2.43
CA ASN A 174 6.96 26.75 3.11
C ASN A 174 5.56 26.96 3.72
N GLY A 175 5.53 27.38 4.97
CA GLY A 175 4.27 27.55 5.71
C GLY A 175 3.68 26.25 6.29
N SER A 176 4.37 25.13 6.16
CA SER A 176 3.97 23.87 6.81
C SER A 176 3.93 24.02 8.33
N ALA A 177 2.97 23.34 8.96
CA ALA A 177 2.93 23.18 10.42
C ALA A 177 4.01 22.22 10.96
N TYR A 178 4.69 21.50 10.10
CA TYR A 178 5.75 20.55 10.46
C TYR A 178 7.12 21.20 10.35
N SER A 179 8.08 20.69 11.12
CA SER A 179 9.49 21.06 11.02
C SER A 179 10.25 20.06 10.13
N PRO A 180 11.27 20.53 9.38
CA PRO A 180 12.20 19.65 8.69
C PRO A 180 12.89 18.68 9.66
N LEU A 181 13.35 17.55 9.15
CA LEU A 181 14.08 16.55 9.93
C LEU A 181 15.38 16.20 9.19
N GLY A 182 16.53 16.63 9.76
CA GLY A 182 17.81 16.63 9.06
C GLY A 182 17.85 17.60 7.89
N SER A 183 18.91 17.54 7.09
CA SER A 183 19.05 18.26 5.81
C SER A 183 19.94 17.46 4.85
N GLU A 184 20.07 17.89 3.63
CA GLU A 184 20.98 17.25 2.65
C GLU A 184 22.44 17.29 3.13
N GLU A 185 22.87 18.38 3.79
CA GLU A 185 24.23 18.54 4.32
C GLU A 185 24.44 17.80 5.66
N ALA A 186 23.34 17.54 6.40
CA ALA A 186 23.37 16.87 7.68
C ALA A 186 22.21 15.84 7.78
N PRO A 187 22.26 14.78 6.97
CA PRO A 187 21.21 13.76 6.96
C PRO A 187 21.26 12.89 8.21
N LEU A 188 20.12 12.28 8.55
CA LEU A 188 20.01 11.30 9.62
C LEU A 188 20.35 9.90 9.12
N SER A 189 20.95 9.10 9.99
CA SER A 189 21.25 7.69 9.71
C SER A 189 20.03 6.81 9.96
N LEU A 190 19.77 5.90 9.03
CA LEU A 190 18.70 4.89 9.15
C LEU A 190 19.04 3.58 8.47
N TRP A 191 18.27 2.57 8.83
CA TRP A 191 18.19 1.29 8.15
C TRP A 191 16.82 1.16 7.50
N ILE A 192 16.78 0.68 6.25
CA ILE A 192 15.56 0.49 5.48
C ILE A 192 15.52 -0.93 4.90
N LYS A 193 14.33 -1.53 4.86
CA LYS A 193 14.06 -2.76 4.12
C LYS A 193 12.64 -2.77 3.58
N GLY A 194 12.34 -3.66 2.66
CA GLY A 194 10.99 -3.96 2.24
C GLY A 194 10.11 -4.47 3.39
N ARG A 195 8.78 -4.42 3.22
CA ARG A 195 7.81 -4.97 4.16
C ARG A 195 6.57 -5.50 3.43
N GLY A 196 5.72 -6.20 4.21
CA GLY A 196 4.50 -6.83 3.71
C GLY A 196 4.79 -8.15 3.00
N ASN A 197 3.75 -8.95 2.82
CA ASN A 197 3.82 -10.21 2.09
C ASN A 197 3.27 -10.01 0.68
N TYR A 198 1.94 -9.90 0.56
CA TYR A 198 1.29 -9.70 -0.73
C TYR A 198 1.73 -8.40 -1.44
N THR A 199 1.69 -7.26 -0.74
CA THR A 199 2.03 -5.97 -1.33
C THR A 199 3.48 -5.86 -1.79
N TRP A 200 4.41 -6.55 -1.12
CA TRP A 200 5.81 -6.61 -1.55
C TRP A 200 6.00 -7.41 -2.84
N SER A 201 5.30 -8.55 -2.98
CA SER A 201 5.44 -9.42 -4.15
C SER A 201 4.63 -8.94 -5.36
N ALA A 202 3.41 -8.43 -5.13
CA ALA A 202 2.44 -8.17 -6.20
C ALA A 202 2.58 -6.80 -6.87
N PHE A 203 3.18 -5.80 -6.21
CA PHE A 203 3.22 -4.42 -6.72
C PHE A 203 4.65 -3.91 -6.89
N GLU A 204 4.87 -3.05 -7.89
CA GLU A 204 6.16 -2.39 -8.11
C GLU A 204 6.38 -1.23 -7.14
N LYS A 205 5.31 -0.52 -6.76
CA LYS A 205 5.34 0.49 -5.70
C LYS A 205 5.46 -0.20 -4.34
N LYS A 206 6.70 -0.34 -3.85
CA LYS A 206 7.04 -1.16 -2.68
C LYS A 206 6.80 -0.42 -1.37
N PRO A 207 6.22 -1.06 -0.35
CA PRO A 207 6.19 -0.54 1.01
C PRO A 207 7.50 -0.83 1.75
N TYR A 208 7.88 0.06 2.70
CA TYR A 208 9.17 -0.04 3.39
C TYR A 208 9.01 0.01 4.91
N ARG A 209 9.98 -0.58 5.62
CA ARG A 209 10.19 -0.47 7.06
C ARG A 209 11.45 0.34 7.33
N LEU A 210 11.30 1.37 8.16
CA LEU A 210 12.37 2.27 8.57
C LEU A 210 12.79 2.00 10.02
N LYS A 211 14.11 2.02 10.27
CA LYS A 211 14.69 1.95 11.61
C LYS A 211 15.79 3.00 11.71
N PHE A 212 15.48 4.14 12.32
CA PHE A 212 16.45 5.19 12.60
C PHE A 212 17.47 4.76 13.65
N GLU A 213 18.68 5.26 13.59
CA GLU A 213 19.67 5.02 14.63
C GLU A 213 19.30 5.72 15.94
N GLU A 214 18.76 6.93 15.85
CA GLU A 214 18.23 7.67 16.99
C GLU A 214 16.70 7.76 16.95
N LYS A 215 16.08 8.06 18.10
CA LYS A 215 14.64 8.31 18.15
C LYS A 215 14.33 9.65 17.51
N VAL A 216 13.40 9.68 16.58
CA VAL A 216 12.95 10.86 15.83
C VAL A 216 11.44 11.09 15.98
N THR A 217 10.99 12.33 15.71
CA THR A 217 9.57 12.73 15.77
C THR A 217 9.17 13.36 14.42
N PRO A 218 9.10 12.56 13.34
CA PRO A 218 8.79 13.09 12.02
C PRO A 218 7.34 13.58 11.97
N MET A 219 7.12 14.81 11.52
CA MET A 219 5.79 15.42 11.33
C MET A 219 4.85 15.26 12.53
N GLY A 220 5.38 15.35 13.76
CA GLY A 220 4.60 15.22 14.99
C GLY A 220 4.09 13.81 15.29
N LEU A 221 4.58 12.79 14.61
CA LEU A 221 4.37 11.39 15.01
C LEU A 221 5.09 11.10 16.32
N THR A 222 4.64 10.10 17.05
CA THR A 222 5.22 9.71 18.32
C THR A 222 6.70 9.36 18.19
N GLN A 223 7.52 9.83 19.12
CA GLN A 223 8.97 9.65 19.10
C GLN A 223 9.36 8.16 19.06
N SER A 224 10.06 7.76 18.03
CA SER A 224 10.48 6.37 17.83
C SER A 224 11.68 6.24 16.90
N ARG A 225 12.30 5.06 16.91
CA ARG A 225 13.23 4.62 15.86
C ARG A 225 12.50 3.92 14.71
N HIS A 226 11.26 3.46 14.91
CA HIS A 226 10.58 2.53 14.01
C HIS A 226 9.33 3.15 13.40
N PHE A 227 9.35 3.23 12.07
CA PHE A 227 8.24 3.68 11.24
C PHE A 227 8.07 2.75 10.03
N VAL A 228 6.97 2.90 9.32
CA VAL A 228 6.73 2.24 8.04
C VAL A 228 6.29 3.27 7.01
N LEU A 229 6.64 3.04 5.75
CA LEU A 229 6.12 3.75 4.59
C LEU A 229 5.13 2.82 3.90
N MET A 230 3.84 3.11 4.05
CA MET A 230 2.77 2.38 3.40
C MET A 230 2.59 2.91 1.98
N ALA A 231 2.74 2.04 0.98
CA ALA A 231 2.65 2.41 -0.43
C ALA A 231 1.19 2.54 -0.90
N ASN A 232 0.26 1.79 -0.27
CA ASN A 232 -1.16 1.70 -0.62
C ASN A 232 -1.40 1.50 -2.13
N ALA A 233 -0.53 0.73 -2.79
CA ALA A 233 -0.62 0.43 -4.22
C ALA A 233 -1.86 -0.41 -4.58
N ASP A 234 -2.41 -1.11 -3.60
CA ASP A 234 -3.61 -1.94 -3.72
C ASP A 234 -4.91 -1.21 -3.33
N ASP A 235 -4.83 0.09 -2.99
CA ASP A 235 -5.99 0.86 -2.54
C ASP A 235 -6.69 1.58 -3.70
N ASP A 236 -7.78 0.99 -4.19
CA ASP A 236 -8.63 1.55 -5.25
C ASP A 236 -9.37 2.84 -4.83
N TYR A 237 -9.29 3.24 -3.55
CA TYR A 237 -10.01 4.37 -2.98
C TYR A 237 -9.10 5.53 -2.54
N ALA A 238 -8.03 5.78 -3.27
CA ALA A 238 -7.16 6.92 -3.03
C ALA A 238 -6.55 6.97 -1.62
N THR A 239 -6.01 5.85 -1.15
CA THR A 239 -5.37 5.73 0.17
C THR A 239 -6.36 5.84 1.36
N LEU A 240 -7.67 5.76 1.10
CA LEU A 240 -8.69 5.93 2.13
C LEU A 240 -8.88 4.71 3.03
N ARG A 241 -8.60 3.47 2.56
CA ARG A 241 -8.86 2.28 3.35
C ARG A 241 -8.18 2.32 4.73
N ASN A 242 -6.86 2.36 4.76
CA ASN A 242 -6.11 2.45 6.03
C ASN A 242 -6.35 3.79 6.74
N THR A 243 -6.44 4.88 5.99
CA THR A 243 -6.59 6.23 6.54
C THR A 243 -7.90 6.38 7.32
N VAL A 244 -9.01 5.95 6.74
CA VAL A 244 -10.34 6.02 7.39
C VAL A 244 -10.49 4.94 8.46
N GLY A 245 -9.95 3.74 8.26
CA GLY A 245 -9.95 2.70 9.29
C GLY A 245 -9.25 3.15 10.58
N PHE A 246 -8.12 3.84 10.47
CA PHE A 246 -7.42 4.41 11.62
C PHE A 246 -8.21 5.56 12.26
N GLU A 247 -8.88 6.41 11.47
CA GLU A 247 -9.72 7.47 12.04
C GLU A 247 -10.93 6.91 12.77
N LEU A 248 -11.60 5.91 12.19
CA LEU A 248 -12.70 5.20 12.85
C LEU A 248 -12.27 4.58 14.18
N SER A 249 -11.08 4.00 14.23
CA SER A 249 -10.51 3.44 15.46
C SER A 249 -10.31 4.51 16.55
N ARG A 250 -9.80 5.70 16.19
CA ARG A 250 -9.69 6.83 17.12
C ARG A 250 -11.05 7.32 17.60
N LEU A 251 -11.98 7.52 16.70
CA LEU A 251 -13.34 7.98 17.00
C LEU A 251 -14.13 6.96 17.83
N MET A 252 -13.87 5.66 17.65
CA MET A 252 -14.44 4.58 18.45
C MET A 252 -13.80 4.50 19.85
N GLY A 253 -12.63 5.10 20.05
CA GLY A 253 -11.94 5.17 21.34
C GLY A 253 -11.19 3.88 21.68
N LEU A 254 -10.51 3.27 20.73
CA LEU A 254 -9.52 2.22 21.00
C LEU A 254 -8.30 2.80 21.71
N ASP A 255 -7.68 2.03 22.60
CA ASP A 255 -6.58 2.47 23.48
C ASP A 255 -5.38 3.07 22.70
N TYR A 256 -5.09 2.49 21.54
CA TYR A 256 -4.06 2.99 20.62
C TYR A 256 -4.48 2.76 19.17
N THR A 257 -4.22 3.74 18.36
CA THR A 257 -4.31 3.65 16.89
C THR A 257 -3.04 4.22 16.27
N PRO A 258 -2.36 3.53 15.34
CA PRO A 258 -1.18 4.08 14.69
C PRO A 258 -1.48 5.40 14.01
N SER A 259 -0.67 6.41 14.30
CA SER A 259 -0.72 7.68 13.60
C SER A 259 0.04 7.61 12.29
N GLN A 260 -0.44 8.36 11.29
CA GLN A 260 0.17 8.41 9.96
C GLN A 260 0.15 9.82 9.38
N ARG A 261 1.06 10.09 8.46
CA ARG A 261 1.16 11.36 7.73
C ARG A 261 1.45 11.10 6.26
N PRO A 262 0.77 11.80 5.34
CA PRO A 262 1.11 11.73 3.92
C PRO A 262 2.46 12.39 3.67
N VAL A 263 3.27 11.76 2.84
CA VAL A 263 4.61 12.20 2.47
C VAL A 263 4.92 11.75 1.05
N GLU A 264 5.64 12.55 0.29
CA GLU A 264 6.23 12.13 -0.97
C GLU A 264 7.59 11.49 -0.71
N LEU A 265 7.91 10.40 -1.39
CA LEU A 265 9.15 9.65 -1.19
C LEU A 265 10.08 9.79 -2.40
N VAL A 266 11.34 10.13 -2.13
CA VAL A 266 12.46 9.99 -3.07
C VAL A 266 13.43 8.96 -2.50
N LEU A 267 13.68 7.90 -3.23
CA LEU A 267 14.61 6.83 -2.83
C LEU A 267 15.73 6.73 -3.88
N ASN A 268 16.96 6.99 -3.45
CA ASN A 268 18.14 6.99 -4.33
C ASN A 268 17.99 7.90 -5.55
N GLY A 269 17.43 9.10 -5.35
CA GLY A 269 17.18 10.07 -6.41
C GLY A 269 15.96 9.77 -7.30
N ASP A 270 15.28 8.63 -7.11
CA ASP A 270 14.08 8.27 -7.86
C ASP A 270 12.81 8.60 -7.06
N TYR A 271 11.92 9.41 -7.65
CA TYR A 271 10.63 9.74 -7.06
C TYR A 271 9.72 8.50 -7.02
N LYS A 272 9.34 8.10 -5.81
CA LYS A 272 8.51 6.92 -5.58
C LYS A 272 7.02 7.23 -5.38
N GLY A 273 6.64 8.51 -5.36
CA GLY A 273 5.25 8.93 -5.24
C GLY A 273 4.78 9.20 -3.81
N LEU A 274 3.47 9.17 -3.65
CA LEU A 274 2.75 9.40 -2.39
C LEU A 274 2.82 8.16 -1.49
N TYR A 275 3.27 8.34 -0.26
CA TYR A 275 3.31 7.32 0.80
C TYR A 275 2.64 7.83 2.07
N MET A 276 2.24 6.91 2.95
CA MET A 276 1.84 7.24 4.31
C MET A 276 2.96 6.82 5.26
N LEU A 277 3.65 7.81 5.85
CA LEU A 277 4.59 7.58 6.94
C LEU A 277 3.80 7.27 8.20
N THR A 278 3.90 6.03 8.68
CA THR A 278 3.02 5.45 9.70
C THR A 278 3.84 4.90 10.87
N GLU A 279 3.30 5.03 12.06
CA GLU A 279 3.88 4.42 13.27
C GLU A 279 3.84 2.89 13.16
N LYS A 280 4.96 2.23 13.45
CA LYS A 280 4.97 0.77 13.54
C LYS A 280 4.31 0.31 14.85
N ILE A 281 3.41 -0.66 14.77
CA ILE A 281 2.86 -1.33 15.96
C ILE A 281 4.01 -1.99 16.74
N ARG A 282 4.07 -1.70 18.03
CA ARG A 282 5.02 -2.27 18.99
C ARG A 282 4.62 -1.94 20.42
N VAL A 283 5.16 -2.68 21.38
CA VAL A 283 5.05 -2.32 22.79
C VAL A 283 5.86 -1.04 23.05
N ALA A 284 5.22 -0.02 23.56
CA ALA A 284 5.80 1.24 24.06
C ALA A 284 4.73 2.00 24.84
N HIS A 285 5.15 2.87 25.77
CA HIS A 285 4.25 3.68 26.61
C HIS A 285 3.23 4.50 25.79
N ASP A 286 3.63 5.00 24.64
CA ASP A 286 2.86 5.86 23.75
C ASP A 286 2.34 5.13 22.50
N ARG A 287 2.36 3.80 22.51
CA ARG A 287 1.81 2.92 21.50
C ARG A 287 0.99 1.81 22.17
N VAL A 288 1.33 0.54 22.00
CA VAL A 288 0.71 -0.52 22.79
C VAL A 288 1.30 -0.46 24.21
N ASN A 289 0.56 0.20 25.11
CA ASN A 289 1.02 0.53 26.45
C ASN A 289 0.76 -0.65 27.41
N ILE A 290 1.64 -1.63 27.37
CA ILE A 290 1.70 -2.76 28.29
C ILE A 290 3.12 -2.87 28.86
N VAL A 291 3.29 -3.57 29.98
CA VAL A 291 4.61 -3.80 30.56
C VAL A 291 5.34 -4.86 29.72
N GLU A 292 6.40 -4.43 29.02
CA GLU A 292 7.21 -5.30 28.16
C GLU A 292 7.80 -6.47 28.98
N GLN A 293 7.84 -7.64 28.38
CA GLN A 293 8.37 -8.85 28.97
C GLN A 293 9.76 -9.17 28.37
N ASP A 294 10.68 -9.66 29.19
CA ASP A 294 11.97 -10.15 28.69
C ASP A 294 11.79 -11.47 27.92
N ASN A 295 12.60 -11.70 26.89
CA ASN A 295 12.57 -12.94 26.09
C ASN A 295 12.94 -14.21 26.88
N ARG A 296 13.41 -14.07 28.12
CA ARG A 296 13.82 -15.18 29.02
C ARG A 296 13.16 -15.06 30.39
N GLU A 297 11.99 -14.40 30.43
CA GLU A 297 11.26 -14.27 31.68
C GLU A 297 10.80 -15.63 32.20
N THR A 298 11.01 -15.88 33.47
CA THR A 298 10.65 -17.14 34.14
C THR A 298 9.80 -16.93 35.40
N ASP A 299 9.64 -15.68 35.85
CA ASP A 299 8.78 -15.38 36.98
C ASP A 299 7.31 -15.64 36.64
N PRO A 300 6.59 -16.47 37.42
CA PRO A 300 5.22 -16.86 37.12
C PRO A 300 4.22 -15.70 37.06
N TYR A 301 4.49 -14.58 37.72
CA TYR A 301 3.66 -13.38 37.59
C TYR A 301 4.02 -12.56 36.36
N ASN A 302 5.31 -12.43 36.07
CA ASN A 302 5.76 -11.63 34.95
C ASN A 302 5.35 -12.22 33.59
N ILE A 303 5.36 -13.55 33.45
CA ILE A 303 4.91 -14.24 32.23
C ILE A 303 3.40 -14.12 31.95
N THR A 304 2.61 -13.64 32.93
CA THR A 304 1.15 -13.48 32.73
C THR A 304 0.80 -12.41 31.69
N GLY A 305 1.75 -11.54 31.31
CA GLY A 305 1.48 -10.47 30.35
C GLY A 305 2.74 -9.84 29.80
N GLY A 306 2.57 -8.77 29.03
CA GLY A 306 3.59 -8.20 28.16
C GLY A 306 3.52 -8.80 26.76
N TRP A 307 2.39 -9.40 26.43
CA TRP A 307 2.17 -10.08 25.15
C TRP A 307 1.60 -9.12 24.11
N LEU A 308 2.28 -9.04 22.97
CA LEU A 308 1.75 -8.48 21.72
C LEU A 308 1.78 -9.58 20.68
N ILE A 309 0.61 -10.04 20.26
CA ILE A 309 0.42 -11.15 19.33
C ILE A 309 -0.49 -10.73 18.18
N GLU A 310 -0.54 -11.52 17.13
CA GLU A 310 -1.35 -11.25 15.93
C GLU A 310 -1.99 -12.57 15.46
N ILE A 311 -3.32 -12.59 15.26
CA ILE A 311 -3.91 -13.65 14.46
C ILE A 311 -3.44 -13.42 13.03
N ASP A 312 -2.77 -14.42 12.47
CA ASP A 312 -2.05 -14.33 11.19
C ASP A 312 -2.46 -15.46 10.25
N ASN A 313 -2.54 -15.15 8.96
CA ASN A 313 -2.84 -16.11 7.91
C ASN A 313 -1.61 -16.66 7.19
N TYR A 314 -0.43 -16.13 7.49
CA TYR A 314 0.85 -16.59 6.95
C TYR A 314 1.56 -17.52 7.93
N ASP A 315 2.27 -18.50 7.39
CA ASP A 315 3.15 -19.34 8.21
C ASP A 315 4.41 -18.56 8.59
N ASP A 316 4.74 -18.60 9.89
CA ASP A 316 5.93 -18.00 10.49
C ASP A 316 6.52 -18.97 11.52
N ASP A 317 7.83 -18.87 11.79
CA ASP A 317 8.50 -19.67 12.83
C ASP A 317 8.11 -19.19 14.24
N GLN A 318 7.70 -17.92 14.38
CA GLN A 318 7.34 -17.28 15.64
C GLN A 318 5.83 -17.38 15.90
N GLN A 319 5.28 -18.60 15.89
CA GLN A 319 3.84 -18.84 16.00
C GLN A 319 3.47 -19.89 17.04
N ILE A 320 2.33 -19.64 17.70
CA ILE A 320 1.56 -20.65 18.40
C ILE A 320 0.41 -21.09 17.48
N ARG A 321 0.26 -22.39 17.28
CA ARG A 321 -0.74 -22.99 16.40
C ARG A 321 -1.55 -24.05 17.13
N PHE A 322 -2.86 -24.00 16.98
CA PHE A 322 -3.76 -25.05 17.46
C PHE A 322 -5.05 -25.07 16.64
N CYS A 323 -5.78 -26.19 16.69
CA CYS A 323 -7.13 -26.24 16.13
C CYS A 323 -8.09 -25.58 17.11
N GLU A 324 -8.87 -24.62 16.62
CA GLU A 324 -10.04 -24.10 17.34
C GLU A 324 -11.04 -25.21 17.68
N SER A 325 -11.91 -24.93 18.61
CA SER A 325 -13.00 -25.85 18.99
C SER A 325 -13.97 -26.15 17.84
N ASN A 326 -14.00 -25.34 16.78
CA ASN A 326 -14.72 -25.60 15.54
C ASN A 326 -13.95 -26.47 14.51
N GLY A 327 -12.67 -26.78 14.77
CA GLY A 327 -11.79 -27.57 13.92
C GLY A 327 -10.95 -26.76 12.92
N GLU A 328 -11.08 -25.46 12.89
CA GLU A 328 -10.23 -24.57 12.06
C GLU A 328 -8.84 -24.39 12.68
N MET A 329 -7.83 -24.19 11.83
CA MET A 329 -6.47 -23.92 12.29
C MET A 329 -6.30 -22.44 12.62
N LEU A 330 -5.96 -22.15 13.85
CA LEU A 330 -5.67 -20.80 14.35
C LEU A 330 -4.16 -20.62 14.55
N ARG A 331 -3.64 -19.48 14.09
CA ARG A 331 -2.23 -19.12 14.17
C ARG A 331 -2.09 -17.79 14.88
N PHE A 332 -1.22 -17.74 15.88
CA PHE A 332 -0.85 -16.52 16.58
C PHE A 332 0.64 -16.26 16.41
N THR A 333 1.00 -15.27 15.60
CA THR A 333 2.37 -14.76 15.52
C THR A 333 2.65 -13.88 16.74
N TYR A 334 3.72 -14.15 17.48
CA TYR A 334 4.11 -13.31 18.62
C TYR A 334 5.17 -12.27 18.20
N HIS A 335 4.96 -11.02 18.64
CA HIS A 335 5.78 -9.86 18.30
C HIS A 335 6.52 -9.27 19.48
N SER A 336 6.01 -9.48 20.69
CA SER A 336 6.67 -9.09 21.95
C SER A 336 6.22 -10.05 23.06
N PRO A 337 7.17 -10.76 23.66
CA PRO A 337 8.55 -10.95 23.22
C PRO A 337 8.66 -11.52 21.81
N ASP A 338 9.78 -11.27 21.12
CA ASP A 338 9.99 -11.76 19.74
C ASP A 338 10.64 -13.15 19.68
N THR A 339 11.06 -13.67 20.83
CA THR A 339 11.49 -15.06 21.07
C THR A 339 10.97 -15.49 22.43
N LEU A 340 10.58 -16.76 22.57
CA LEU A 340 10.00 -17.30 23.82
C LEU A 340 10.86 -18.40 24.40
N SER A 341 10.92 -18.46 25.75
CA SER A 341 11.30 -19.65 26.45
C SER A 341 10.21 -20.74 26.38
N GLU A 342 10.49 -21.97 26.79
CA GLU A 342 9.51 -23.05 26.84
C GLU A 342 8.35 -22.69 27.78
N GLU A 343 8.65 -22.12 28.95
CA GLU A 343 7.66 -21.70 29.93
C GLU A 343 6.75 -20.58 29.41
N GLN A 344 7.31 -19.62 28.67
CA GLN A 344 6.56 -18.55 28.03
C GLN A 344 5.64 -19.08 26.93
N TYR A 345 6.17 -20.00 26.10
CA TYR A 345 5.39 -20.63 25.04
C TYR A 345 4.22 -21.44 25.60
N ASP A 346 4.46 -22.26 26.63
CA ASP A 346 3.43 -23.07 27.25
C ASP A 346 2.36 -22.20 27.89
N TYR A 347 2.75 -21.17 28.66
CA TYR A 347 1.81 -20.24 29.29
C TYR A 347 0.90 -19.57 28.24
N LEU A 348 1.49 -19.00 27.19
CA LEU A 348 0.72 -18.30 26.16
C LEU A 348 -0.18 -19.27 25.39
N SER A 349 0.32 -20.46 25.03
CA SER A 349 -0.46 -21.51 24.38
C SER A 349 -1.66 -21.95 25.21
N ASP A 350 -1.46 -22.19 26.52
CA ASP A 350 -2.53 -22.59 27.41
C ASP A 350 -3.55 -21.46 27.63
N CYS A 351 -3.08 -20.20 27.73
CA CYS A 351 -3.95 -19.03 27.82
C CYS A 351 -4.86 -18.90 26.60
N LEU A 352 -4.32 -19.07 25.40
CA LEU A 352 -5.08 -18.97 24.14
C LEU A 352 -6.08 -20.13 23.98
N LYS A 353 -5.65 -21.38 24.30
CA LYS A 353 -6.55 -22.54 24.27
C LYS A 353 -7.69 -22.45 25.30
N ALA A 354 -7.37 -21.95 26.51
CA ALA A 354 -8.40 -21.71 27.52
C ALA A 354 -9.40 -20.62 27.09
N THR A 355 -8.93 -19.61 26.37
CA THR A 355 -9.77 -18.56 25.78
C THR A 355 -10.68 -19.16 24.72
N ASP A 356 -10.15 -19.97 23.82
CA ASP A 356 -10.91 -20.67 22.79
C ASP A 356 -12.02 -21.54 23.42
N ALA A 357 -11.69 -22.35 24.39
CA ALA A 357 -12.66 -23.20 25.09
C ALA A 357 -13.79 -22.39 25.77
N ALA A 358 -13.46 -21.22 26.33
CA ALA A 358 -14.45 -20.32 26.94
C ALA A 358 -15.37 -19.67 25.90
N ILE A 359 -14.87 -19.36 24.70
CA ILE A 359 -15.68 -18.80 23.59
C ILE A 359 -16.67 -19.82 23.04
N TYR A 360 -16.25 -21.09 22.92
CA TYR A 360 -17.07 -22.15 22.30
C TYR A 360 -18.02 -22.86 23.28
N GLN A 361 -18.36 -22.24 24.43
CA GLN A 361 -19.38 -22.76 25.34
C GLN A 361 -20.73 -22.88 24.63
N THR A 362 -21.43 -23.99 24.90
CA THR A 362 -22.78 -24.24 24.34
C THR A 362 -23.79 -23.24 24.88
N ASP A 363 -23.70 -22.89 26.16
CA ASP A 363 -24.54 -21.88 26.80
C ASP A 363 -24.07 -20.47 26.48
N LYS A 364 -24.80 -19.78 25.63
CA LYS A 364 -24.48 -18.39 25.22
C LYS A 364 -24.88 -17.34 26.28
N SER A 365 -25.33 -17.73 27.44
CA SER A 365 -25.44 -16.86 28.62
C SER A 365 -24.20 -16.88 29.50
N SER A 366 -23.25 -17.81 29.26
CA SER A 366 -21.96 -17.87 29.96
C SER A 366 -21.16 -16.57 29.81
N THR A 367 -20.46 -16.19 30.87
CA THR A 367 -19.55 -15.04 30.92
C THR A 367 -18.07 -15.44 31.00
N GLU A 368 -17.76 -16.71 30.89
CA GLU A 368 -16.39 -17.23 31.03
C GLU A 368 -15.42 -16.59 30.03
N TRP A 369 -15.84 -16.37 28.78
CA TRP A 369 -15.02 -15.71 27.78
C TRP A 369 -14.76 -14.22 28.11
N GLU A 370 -15.67 -13.56 28.83
CA GLU A 370 -15.50 -12.16 29.28
C GLU A 370 -14.43 -12.03 30.39
N GLU A 371 -14.07 -13.14 31.04
CA GLU A 371 -12.92 -13.19 31.97
C GLU A 371 -11.59 -13.24 31.22
N LYS A 372 -11.60 -13.70 29.97
CA LYS A 372 -10.41 -13.84 29.13
C LYS A 372 -10.20 -12.66 28.19
N ILE A 373 -11.28 -12.11 27.65
CA ILE A 373 -11.26 -11.02 26.65
C ILE A 373 -11.95 -9.79 27.23
N ASP A 374 -11.36 -8.60 26.98
CA ASP A 374 -12.02 -7.33 27.24
C ASP A 374 -13.15 -7.12 26.22
N MET A 375 -14.36 -7.37 26.65
CA MET A 375 -15.56 -7.30 25.80
C MET A 375 -15.77 -5.90 25.22
N ASP A 376 -15.48 -4.83 25.98
CA ASP A 376 -15.68 -3.46 25.52
C ASP A 376 -14.71 -3.09 24.40
N VAL A 377 -13.43 -3.42 24.59
CA VAL A 377 -12.38 -3.21 23.58
C VAL A 377 -12.65 -4.05 22.33
N LEU A 378 -13.03 -5.32 22.50
CA LEU A 378 -13.40 -6.18 21.37
C LEU A 378 -14.60 -5.64 20.60
N ALA A 379 -15.64 -5.17 21.26
CA ALA A 379 -16.82 -4.63 20.61
C ALA A 379 -16.49 -3.36 19.80
N ARG A 380 -15.63 -2.47 20.32
CA ARG A 380 -15.12 -1.30 19.58
C ARG A 380 -14.30 -1.71 18.35
N TYR A 381 -13.38 -2.64 18.53
CA TYR A 381 -12.56 -3.19 17.43
C TYR A 381 -13.45 -3.80 16.35
N TYR A 382 -14.41 -4.64 16.74
CA TYR A 382 -15.36 -5.31 15.85
C TYR A 382 -16.20 -4.30 15.03
N ILE A 383 -16.72 -3.25 15.69
CA ILE A 383 -17.51 -2.21 14.99
C ILE A 383 -16.66 -1.50 13.93
N VAL A 384 -15.39 -1.18 14.21
CA VAL A 384 -14.49 -0.57 13.21
C VAL A 384 -14.31 -1.49 12.01
N GLN A 385 -14.07 -2.78 12.24
CA GLN A 385 -13.89 -3.76 11.17
C GLN A 385 -15.17 -3.95 10.35
N GLU A 386 -16.35 -3.96 11.01
CA GLU A 386 -17.62 -4.02 10.31
C GLU A 386 -17.89 -2.77 9.47
N ILE A 387 -17.60 -1.56 9.98
CA ILE A 387 -17.80 -0.32 9.21
C ILE A 387 -16.93 -0.34 7.94
N MET A 388 -15.69 -0.79 8.05
CA MET A 388 -14.76 -0.90 6.93
C MET A 388 -15.05 -2.09 6.01
N ASP A 389 -15.98 -2.96 6.39
CA ASP A 389 -16.29 -4.17 5.65
C ASP A 389 -15.05 -5.03 5.36
N ASP A 390 -14.11 -5.05 6.30
CA ASP A 390 -12.86 -5.75 6.14
C ASP A 390 -13.01 -7.25 6.41
N CYS A 391 -13.12 -8.02 5.33
CA CYS A 391 -13.38 -9.45 5.40
C CYS A 391 -12.19 -10.29 5.90
N GLU A 392 -11.02 -9.71 6.10
CA GLU A 392 -9.82 -10.39 6.59
C GLU A 392 -9.54 -10.13 8.08
N SER A 393 -10.23 -9.19 8.68
CA SER A 393 -9.91 -8.55 9.96
C SER A 393 -9.73 -9.47 11.18
N PHE A 394 -10.31 -10.66 11.21
CA PHE A 394 -10.13 -11.66 12.27
C PHE A 394 -9.42 -12.92 11.76
N HIS A 395 -8.85 -12.85 10.57
CA HIS A 395 -8.12 -13.93 9.92
C HIS A 395 -6.63 -13.61 9.74
N GLY A 396 -6.31 -12.32 9.49
CA GLY A 396 -4.96 -11.80 9.37
C GLY A 396 -4.87 -10.38 9.92
N SER A 397 -3.67 -9.94 10.25
CA SER A 397 -3.36 -8.59 10.78
C SER A 397 -4.18 -8.18 12.01
N CYS A 398 -4.70 -9.17 12.76
CA CYS A 398 -5.53 -8.94 13.93
C CYS A 398 -4.65 -8.94 15.20
N PHE A 399 -4.20 -7.76 15.59
CA PHE A 399 -3.36 -7.60 16.77
C PHE A 399 -4.15 -7.74 18.06
N ILE A 400 -3.51 -8.38 19.05
CA ILE A 400 -4.06 -8.59 20.39
C ILE A 400 -2.94 -8.34 21.38
N SER A 401 -3.24 -7.64 22.48
CA SER A 401 -2.32 -7.43 23.57
C SER A 401 -2.85 -7.97 24.90
N LYS A 402 -1.96 -8.34 25.80
CA LYS A 402 -2.29 -8.70 27.18
C LYS A 402 -1.24 -8.13 28.12
N ASP A 403 -1.65 -7.26 29.03
CA ASP A 403 -0.77 -6.73 30.05
C ASP A 403 -0.56 -7.75 31.19
N ARG A 404 0.38 -7.45 32.05
CA ARG A 404 0.77 -8.28 33.19
C ARG A 404 -0.33 -8.32 34.24
N GLY A 405 -0.58 -9.49 34.81
CA GLY A 405 -1.56 -9.74 35.85
C GLY A 405 -2.45 -10.95 35.56
N PHE A 406 -2.82 -11.71 36.59
CA PHE A 406 -3.67 -12.90 36.46
C PHE A 406 -5.08 -12.56 35.96
N ASP A 407 -5.60 -11.37 36.35
CA ASP A 407 -6.91 -10.86 35.95
C ASP A 407 -6.87 -10.01 34.68
N SER A 408 -5.68 -9.81 34.09
CA SER A 408 -5.53 -9.05 32.86
C SER A 408 -6.09 -9.84 31.67
N LYS A 409 -6.84 -9.14 30.82
CA LYS A 409 -7.59 -9.72 29.70
C LYS A 409 -6.88 -9.46 28.37
N LEU A 410 -7.17 -10.29 27.38
CA LEU A 410 -6.82 -10.04 25.99
C LEU A 410 -7.59 -8.83 25.48
N LYS A 411 -6.87 -7.88 24.88
CA LYS A 411 -7.41 -6.66 24.25
C LYS A 411 -7.15 -6.70 22.75
N PHE A 412 -8.19 -6.65 21.96
CA PHE A 412 -8.10 -6.58 20.50
C PHE A 412 -7.70 -5.18 20.04
N GLY A 413 -6.76 -5.13 19.13
CA GLY A 413 -6.15 -3.90 18.63
C GLY A 413 -4.65 -3.83 18.91
N PRO A 414 -3.98 -2.83 18.31
CA PRO A 414 -4.55 -1.80 17.43
C PRO A 414 -5.02 -2.35 16.09
N VAL A 415 -5.86 -1.57 15.40
CA VAL A 415 -6.27 -1.90 14.03
C VAL A 415 -5.10 -1.77 13.06
N TRP A 416 -5.09 -2.60 12.01
CA TRP A 416 -4.05 -2.61 10.99
C TRP A 416 -4.57 -3.27 9.72
N ASP A 417 -4.04 -2.82 8.55
CA ASP A 417 -4.19 -3.45 7.25
C ASP A 417 -5.63 -3.63 6.76
N PHE A 418 -6.27 -2.51 6.43
CA PHE A 418 -7.58 -2.51 5.78
C PHE A 418 -7.51 -2.75 4.25
N GLY A 419 -6.48 -3.42 3.78
CA GLY A 419 -6.28 -3.69 2.34
C GLY A 419 -7.43 -4.45 1.68
N ASN A 420 -8.21 -5.22 2.44
CA ASN A 420 -9.37 -5.94 1.95
C ASN A 420 -10.73 -5.26 2.21
N ALA A 421 -10.73 -4.03 2.76
CA ALA A 421 -11.95 -3.26 2.99
C ALA A 421 -12.69 -2.97 1.68
N PHE A 422 -13.99 -3.20 1.67
CA PHE A 422 -14.91 -2.99 0.53
C PHE A 422 -14.54 -3.75 -0.76
N ARG A 423 -13.75 -4.80 -0.69
CA ARG A 423 -13.39 -5.59 -1.89
C ARG A 423 -14.46 -6.58 -2.34
N ARG A 424 -15.48 -6.85 -1.52
CA ARG A 424 -16.47 -7.92 -1.78
C ARG A 424 -17.88 -7.45 -1.45
N ASP A 425 -18.86 -8.34 -1.58
CA ASP A 425 -20.27 -8.04 -1.28
C ASP A 425 -20.46 -7.51 0.16
N HIS A 426 -20.98 -6.31 0.27
CA HIS A 426 -20.90 -5.46 1.45
C HIS A 426 -22.11 -5.55 2.39
N LEU A 427 -23.13 -6.32 2.03
CA LEU A 427 -24.37 -6.36 2.79
C LEU A 427 -24.46 -7.61 3.68
N ARG A 428 -23.35 -8.00 4.28
CA ARG A 428 -23.23 -9.08 5.24
C ARG A 428 -22.36 -8.65 6.41
N PHE A 429 -22.50 -9.32 7.54
CA PHE A 429 -21.49 -9.24 8.59
C PHE A 429 -20.17 -9.85 8.11
N ILE A 430 -19.05 -9.32 8.60
CA ILE A 430 -17.72 -9.78 8.18
C ILE A 430 -17.52 -11.27 8.46
N TYR A 431 -18.07 -11.81 9.56
CA TYR A 431 -17.97 -13.22 9.92
C TYR A 431 -18.87 -14.15 9.08
N ASP A 432 -19.83 -13.61 8.32
CA ASP A 432 -20.67 -14.37 7.38
C ASP A 432 -20.09 -14.46 5.97
N LYS A 433 -18.90 -13.89 5.76
CA LYS A 433 -18.25 -13.89 4.44
C LYS A 433 -17.53 -15.21 4.20
N PRO A 434 -17.80 -15.91 3.08
CA PRO A 434 -17.23 -17.23 2.82
C PRO A 434 -15.75 -17.20 2.42
N SER A 435 -15.13 -16.03 2.35
CA SER A 435 -13.82 -15.86 1.77
C SER A 435 -12.68 -16.15 2.73
N PHE A 436 -12.91 -15.90 4.02
CA PHE A 436 -11.95 -16.10 5.08
C PHE A 436 -12.66 -16.66 6.30
N SER A 437 -12.04 -17.60 7.00
CA SER A 437 -12.46 -18.01 8.33
C SER A 437 -12.27 -16.83 9.28
N GLN A 438 -13.31 -16.50 10.03
CA GLN A 438 -13.30 -15.39 10.99
C GLN A 438 -13.15 -15.98 12.39
N SER A 439 -11.91 -16.16 12.82
CA SER A 439 -11.57 -16.75 14.10
C SER A 439 -12.29 -16.07 15.26
N TRP A 440 -12.91 -16.85 16.12
CA TRP A 440 -13.60 -16.44 17.35
C TRP A 440 -14.79 -15.49 17.17
N ILE A 441 -14.70 -14.46 16.32
CA ILE A 441 -15.72 -13.42 16.26
C ILE A 441 -17.10 -13.94 15.83
N GLY A 442 -17.14 -14.92 14.91
CA GLY A 442 -18.40 -15.54 14.49
C GLY A 442 -19.12 -16.24 15.63
N GLU A 443 -18.37 -16.77 16.60
CA GLU A 443 -18.94 -17.41 17.79
C GLU A 443 -19.27 -16.38 18.88
N ILE A 444 -18.39 -15.40 19.13
CA ILE A 444 -18.61 -14.32 20.10
C ILE A 444 -19.85 -13.48 19.73
N ALA A 445 -20.06 -13.23 18.43
CA ALA A 445 -21.22 -12.50 17.94
C ALA A 445 -22.58 -13.16 18.27
N ARG A 446 -22.60 -14.42 18.70
CA ARG A 446 -23.81 -15.13 19.16
C ARG A 446 -24.16 -14.87 20.63
N TYR A 447 -23.27 -14.28 21.40
CA TYR A 447 -23.51 -13.98 22.81
C TYR A 447 -24.41 -12.74 22.96
N PRO A 448 -25.59 -12.84 23.63
CA PRO A 448 -26.50 -11.70 23.73
C PRO A 448 -25.90 -10.46 24.41
N ARG A 449 -25.02 -10.67 25.40
CA ARG A 449 -24.32 -9.57 26.09
C ARG A 449 -23.39 -8.81 25.16
N PHE A 450 -22.69 -9.51 24.27
CA PHE A 450 -21.84 -8.88 23.26
C PHE A 450 -22.68 -8.10 22.26
N GLN A 451 -23.77 -8.70 21.75
CA GLN A 451 -24.70 -8.02 20.83
C GLN A 451 -25.26 -6.73 21.43
N GLU A 452 -25.67 -6.78 22.69
CA GLU A 452 -26.16 -5.61 23.40
C GLU A 452 -25.08 -4.52 23.54
N ARG A 453 -23.84 -4.91 23.88
CA ARG A 453 -22.74 -3.95 23.97
C ARG A 453 -22.41 -3.33 22.64
N VAL A 454 -22.39 -4.09 21.55
CA VAL A 454 -22.21 -3.59 20.18
C VAL A 454 -23.29 -2.56 19.83
N LYS A 455 -24.57 -2.84 20.12
CA LYS A 455 -25.67 -1.89 19.89
C LYS A 455 -25.46 -0.56 20.63
N GLN A 456 -25.10 -0.61 21.91
CA GLN A 456 -24.87 0.58 22.73
C GLN A 456 -23.76 1.44 22.14
N LEU A 457 -22.61 0.84 21.80
CA LEU A 457 -21.47 1.52 21.21
C LEU A 457 -21.78 2.06 19.81
N TRP A 458 -22.51 1.30 19.00
CA TRP A 458 -22.91 1.70 17.65
C TRP A 458 -23.76 2.97 17.67
N TRP A 459 -24.80 3.00 18.49
CA TRP A 459 -25.66 4.17 18.58
C TRP A 459 -24.98 5.40 19.17
N HIS A 460 -24.10 5.20 20.13
CA HIS A 460 -23.27 6.29 20.63
C HIS A 460 -22.38 6.85 19.51
N PHE A 461 -21.71 5.99 18.78
CA PHE A 461 -20.84 6.39 17.66
C PHE A 461 -21.61 7.14 16.58
N LEU A 462 -22.75 6.63 16.14
CA LEU A 462 -23.58 7.29 15.11
C LEU A 462 -24.04 8.69 15.56
N SER A 463 -24.41 8.84 16.82
CA SER A 463 -24.97 10.08 17.34
C SER A 463 -23.92 11.17 17.61
N VAL A 464 -22.69 10.77 17.92
CA VAL A 464 -21.64 11.71 18.40
C VAL A 464 -20.51 11.87 17.38
N ASN A 465 -20.03 10.78 16.78
CA ASN A 465 -18.76 10.77 16.09
C ASN A 465 -18.87 10.60 14.57
N TYR A 466 -19.89 9.93 14.07
CA TYR A 466 -19.94 9.54 12.65
C TYR A 466 -19.90 10.72 11.68
N SER A 467 -20.52 11.86 12.03
CA SER A 467 -20.48 13.05 11.19
C SER A 467 -19.06 13.60 10.95
N GLN A 468 -18.11 13.27 11.81
CA GLN A 468 -16.71 13.69 11.68
C GLN A 468 -15.98 12.91 10.58
N VAL A 469 -16.41 11.68 10.30
CA VAL A 469 -15.77 10.80 9.28
C VAL A 469 -15.85 11.42 7.89
N ASP A 470 -17.00 11.96 7.54
CA ASP A 470 -17.24 12.56 6.22
C ASP A 470 -16.36 13.80 6.00
N THR A 471 -16.26 14.64 7.02
CA THR A 471 -15.37 15.81 7.03
C THR A 471 -13.91 15.41 6.93
N TYR A 472 -13.50 14.42 7.70
CA TYR A 472 -12.13 13.90 7.67
C TYR A 472 -11.73 13.35 6.29
N ILE A 473 -12.62 12.61 5.62
CA ILE A 473 -12.38 12.11 4.26
C ILE A 473 -12.14 13.28 3.29
N ASP A 474 -12.99 14.30 3.31
CA ASP A 474 -12.87 15.44 2.42
C ASP A 474 -11.57 16.25 2.68
N GLU A 475 -11.25 16.50 3.94
CA GLU A 475 -10.01 17.19 4.34
C GLU A 475 -8.76 16.41 3.91
N PHE A 476 -8.76 15.10 4.13
CA PHE A 476 -7.63 14.25 3.74
C PHE A 476 -7.44 14.21 2.22
N ILE A 477 -8.51 14.02 1.44
CA ILE A 477 -8.44 14.03 -0.02
C ILE A 477 -7.95 15.37 -0.55
N ASN A 478 -8.41 16.49 0.02
CA ASN A 478 -7.92 17.82 -0.34
C ASN A 478 -6.41 17.97 -0.03
N GLN A 479 -5.95 17.42 1.09
CA GLN A 479 -4.54 17.45 1.47
C GLN A 479 -3.63 16.72 0.49
N ILE A 480 -4.07 15.58 -0.05
CA ILE A 480 -3.24 14.72 -0.91
C ILE A 480 -3.48 14.93 -2.41
N ALA A 481 -4.42 15.80 -2.79
CA ALA A 481 -4.90 15.90 -4.17
C ALA A 481 -3.78 16.09 -5.21
N GLU A 482 -2.88 17.03 -4.98
CA GLU A 482 -1.76 17.32 -5.89
C GLU A 482 -0.72 16.19 -5.89
N ALA A 483 -0.38 15.66 -4.71
CA ALA A 483 0.54 14.53 -4.59
C ALA A 483 -0.03 13.25 -5.23
N SER A 484 -1.34 13.05 -5.17
CA SER A 484 -2.02 11.94 -5.87
C SER A 484 -1.92 12.06 -7.38
N GLN A 485 -1.92 13.28 -7.94
CA GLN A 485 -1.68 13.48 -9.37
C GLN A 485 -0.23 13.10 -9.75
N CYS A 486 0.74 13.55 -8.96
CA CYS A 486 2.16 13.19 -9.17
C CYS A 486 2.37 11.67 -9.02
N ASP A 487 1.70 11.06 -8.05
CA ASP A 487 1.71 9.60 -7.85
C ASP A 487 1.09 8.86 -9.05
N GLY A 488 0.00 9.39 -9.62
CA GLY A 488 -0.64 8.85 -10.81
C GLY A 488 0.23 8.94 -12.07
N ILE A 489 1.04 9.99 -12.21
CA ILE A 489 2.04 10.10 -13.27
C ILE A 489 3.15 9.04 -13.08
N ARG A 490 3.57 8.81 -11.83
CA ARG A 490 4.62 7.82 -11.52
C ARG A 490 4.13 6.37 -11.61
N TRP A 491 2.88 6.14 -11.26
CA TRP A 491 2.26 4.81 -11.16
C TRP A 491 0.88 4.77 -11.84
N PRO A 492 0.79 5.00 -13.16
CA PRO A 492 -0.50 5.06 -13.87
C PRO A 492 -1.29 3.76 -13.77
N GLN A 493 -0.63 2.61 -13.64
CA GLN A 493 -1.26 1.29 -13.46
C GLN A 493 -2.04 1.15 -12.13
N TYR A 494 -1.76 1.99 -11.14
CA TYR A 494 -2.43 1.96 -9.83
C TYR A 494 -3.33 3.16 -9.57
N ASN A 495 -3.28 4.20 -10.43
CA ASN A 495 -3.88 5.51 -10.16
C ASN A 495 -4.56 6.09 -11.40
N GLN A 496 -5.34 5.28 -12.14
CA GLN A 496 -5.92 5.65 -13.43
C GLN A 496 -7.11 6.61 -13.32
N ASP A 497 -7.84 6.58 -12.19
CA ASP A 497 -9.06 7.36 -12.01
C ASP A 497 -8.83 8.67 -11.27
N ASN A 498 -9.74 9.61 -11.50
CA ASN A 498 -9.73 10.86 -10.77
C ASN A 498 -9.97 10.60 -9.26
N ILE A 499 -9.18 11.26 -8.41
CA ILE A 499 -9.20 11.08 -6.95
C ILE A 499 -10.59 11.32 -6.34
N ASN A 500 -11.39 12.25 -6.87
CA ASN A 500 -12.74 12.52 -6.39
C ASN A 500 -13.71 11.39 -6.70
N GLY A 501 -13.61 10.76 -7.87
CA GLY A 501 -14.42 9.57 -8.19
C GLY A 501 -14.12 8.40 -7.26
N ARG A 502 -12.84 8.21 -6.91
CA ARG A 502 -12.41 7.18 -5.94
C ARG A 502 -12.92 7.48 -4.53
N LYS A 503 -12.86 8.76 -4.10
CA LYS A 503 -13.46 9.22 -2.84
C LYS A 503 -14.96 8.96 -2.80
N ASP A 504 -15.68 9.34 -3.85
CA ASP A 504 -17.14 9.21 -3.91
C ASP A 504 -17.55 7.73 -3.88
N SER A 505 -16.81 6.85 -4.55
CA SER A 505 -16.99 5.40 -4.49
C SER A 505 -16.76 4.86 -3.07
N PHE A 506 -15.74 5.33 -2.36
CA PHE A 506 -15.49 4.98 -0.97
C PHE A 506 -16.64 5.41 -0.06
N LYS A 507 -17.05 6.68 -0.14
CA LYS A 507 -18.17 7.21 0.67
C LYS A 507 -19.48 6.48 0.40
N TRP A 508 -19.71 6.09 -0.85
CA TRP A 508 -20.89 5.30 -1.21
C TRP A 508 -20.88 3.91 -0.54
N ASN A 509 -19.76 3.18 -0.59
CA ASN A 509 -19.63 1.89 0.07
C ASN A 509 -19.77 2.02 1.60
N LEU A 510 -19.09 3.01 2.18
CA LEU A 510 -19.17 3.31 3.60
C LEU A 510 -20.62 3.58 4.04
N SER A 511 -21.34 4.42 3.33
CA SER A 511 -22.73 4.77 3.66
C SER A 511 -23.66 3.57 3.57
N ARG A 512 -23.50 2.72 2.56
CA ARG A 512 -24.28 1.47 2.42
C ARG A 512 -24.03 0.49 3.58
N LYS A 513 -22.76 0.34 3.97
CA LYS A 513 -22.42 -0.55 5.08
C LYS A 513 -22.96 -0.01 6.40
N VAL A 514 -22.83 1.28 6.65
CA VAL A 514 -23.40 1.95 7.84
C VAL A 514 -24.92 1.81 7.88
N GLN A 515 -25.60 1.96 6.75
CA GLN A 515 -27.04 1.73 6.67
C GLN A 515 -27.38 0.28 7.02
N PHE A 516 -26.70 -0.70 6.41
CA PHE A 516 -26.89 -2.12 6.71
C PHE A 516 -26.72 -2.42 8.20
N LEU A 517 -25.62 -1.97 8.82
CA LEU A 517 -25.38 -2.20 10.25
C LEU A 517 -26.46 -1.55 11.13
N THR A 518 -26.92 -0.36 10.74
CA THR A 518 -28.01 0.33 11.46
C THR A 518 -29.31 -0.45 11.40
N GLU A 519 -29.63 -1.05 10.26
CA GLU A 519 -30.80 -1.90 10.09
C GLU A 519 -30.68 -3.21 10.88
N GLN A 520 -29.49 -3.83 10.91
CA GLN A 520 -29.26 -5.11 11.59
C GLN A 520 -29.20 -4.98 13.11
N TRP A 521 -28.52 -3.97 13.62
CA TRP A 521 -28.37 -3.77 15.07
C TRP A 521 -29.57 -3.04 15.70
N GLY A 522 -30.46 -2.46 14.86
CA GLY A 522 -31.70 -1.83 15.30
C GLY A 522 -31.50 -0.57 16.12
N ALA A 523 -32.57 0.06 16.52
CA ALA A 523 -32.54 1.18 17.46
C ALA A 523 -32.20 0.68 18.87
N TYR A 524 -31.27 1.38 19.54
CA TYR A 524 -31.03 1.15 20.96
C TYR A 524 -32.28 1.62 21.74
N ASP A 525 -32.92 0.70 22.46
CA ASP A 525 -34.04 1.05 23.31
C ASP A 525 -33.53 1.82 24.53
N THR A 526 -33.60 3.13 24.47
CA THR A 526 -33.24 4.02 25.59
C THR A 526 -34.21 3.91 26.76
N GLY A 527 -35.18 2.97 26.72
CA GLY A 527 -36.26 2.90 27.68
C GLY A 527 -37.36 3.96 27.47
N ILE A 528 -37.18 4.84 26.51
CA ILE A 528 -38.22 5.76 26.05
C ILE A 528 -39.10 4.97 25.10
N LYS A 529 -40.15 4.39 25.61
CA LYS A 529 -41.21 3.80 24.78
C LYS A 529 -41.71 4.87 23.84
N GLN A 530 -41.45 4.74 22.54
CA GLN A 530 -42.24 5.45 21.56
C GLN A 530 -43.69 4.96 21.75
N SER A 531 -44.54 5.82 22.27
CA SER A 531 -45.97 5.49 22.34
C SER A 531 -46.47 5.32 20.91
N THR A 532 -46.85 4.09 20.56
CA THR A 532 -47.48 3.76 19.27
C THR A 532 -48.95 4.24 19.22
N ASP A 533 -49.30 5.25 19.99
CA ASP A 533 -50.61 5.88 19.89
C ASP A 533 -50.62 6.81 18.66
N ASN A 534 -51.31 6.33 17.65
CA ASN A 534 -51.64 6.99 16.38
C ASN A 534 -52.58 8.21 16.54
N HIS A 535 -52.36 9.01 17.57
CA HIS A 535 -52.95 10.35 17.66
C HIS A 535 -51.82 11.36 17.53
N ALA A 536 -51.65 11.89 16.31
CA ALA A 536 -50.73 12.95 15.99
C ALA A 536 -51.09 14.25 16.71
N GLN A 537 -50.87 14.33 18.02
CA GLN A 537 -50.80 15.61 18.71
C GLN A 537 -49.45 16.26 18.37
N GLU A 538 -49.50 17.54 17.99
CA GLU A 538 -48.33 18.36 17.68
C GLU A 538 -47.59 18.66 18.97
N GLU A 539 -46.73 17.74 19.41
CA GLU A 539 -45.98 17.86 20.66
C GLU A 539 -44.56 18.38 20.40
N TRP A 540 -44.20 19.45 21.10
CA TRP A 540 -42.88 20.05 21.13
C TRP A 540 -42.18 19.69 22.43
N PHE A 541 -40.87 19.39 22.34
CA PHE A 541 -40.04 19.14 23.52
C PHE A 541 -38.74 19.97 23.46
N THR A 542 -38.24 20.34 24.61
CA THR A 542 -36.88 20.85 24.79
C THR A 542 -35.87 19.71 24.61
N LEU A 543 -34.57 20.00 24.37
CA LEU A 543 -33.53 19.00 24.20
C LEU A 543 -33.29 18.13 25.43
N ASP A 544 -33.66 18.61 26.63
CA ASP A 544 -33.61 17.90 27.91
C ASP A 544 -34.89 17.06 28.16
N GLY A 545 -35.79 16.95 27.16
CA GLY A 545 -36.97 16.08 27.19
C GLY A 545 -38.20 16.67 27.86
N ARG A 546 -38.22 17.96 28.20
CA ARG A 546 -39.40 18.61 28.76
C ARG A 546 -40.43 18.91 27.67
N GLN A 547 -41.65 18.41 27.82
CA GLN A 547 -42.76 18.69 26.93
C GLN A 547 -43.23 20.16 27.02
N LEU A 548 -43.46 20.75 25.83
CA LEU A 548 -43.98 22.12 25.69
C LEU A 548 -45.42 22.02 25.17
N GLY A 549 -46.35 22.73 25.80
CA GLY A 549 -47.75 22.71 25.44
C GLY A 549 -48.06 23.34 24.06
N GLU A 550 -47.16 24.15 23.54
CA GLU A 550 -47.29 24.85 22.26
C GLU A 550 -45.94 24.96 21.54
N ARG A 551 -45.95 25.40 20.29
CA ARG A 551 -44.75 25.70 19.53
C ARG A 551 -43.93 26.76 20.27
N PRO A 552 -42.63 26.50 20.55
CA PRO A 552 -41.81 27.47 21.24
C PRO A 552 -41.61 28.72 20.41
N VAL A 553 -41.75 29.89 21.04
CA VAL A 553 -41.55 31.22 20.45
C VAL A 553 -40.12 31.75 20.66
N LYS A 554 -39.36 31.13 21.58
CA LYS A 554 -37.97 31.51 21.85
C LYS A 554 -37.06 30.80 20.84
N SER A 555 -36.14 31.56 20.24
CA SER A 555 -35.14 31.01 19.33
C SER A 555 -34.33 29.90 20.02
N GLY A 556 -34.18 28.77 19.40
CA GLY A 556 -33.50 27.59 19.96
C GLY A 556 -33.73 26.32 19.15
N ILE A 557 -33.11 25.22 19.61
CA ILE A 557 -33.29 23.89 19.04
C ILE A 557 -34.28 23.12 19.92
N TYR A 558 -35.29 22.56 19.31
CA TYR A 558 -36.37 21.81 19.96
C TYR A 558 -36.57 20.48 19.23
N LEU A 559 -37.30 19.56 19.87
CA LEU A 559 -37.75 18.31 19.26
C LEU A 559 -39.23 18.45 18.88
N TYR A 560 -39.54 18.16 17.61
CA TYR A 560 -40.90 18.13 17.10
C TYR A 560 -41.08 16.84 16.25
N LYS A 561 -42.06 16.03 16.62
CA LYS A 561 -42.27 14.72 15.99
C LYS A 561 -40.99 13.87 15.90
N GLY A 562 -40.19 13.86 16.98
CA GLY A 562 -38.93 13.14 17.07
C GLY A 562 -37.75 13.72 16.25
N ARG A 563 -37.91 14.88 15.62
CA ARG A 563 -36.87 15.55 14.81
C ARG A 563 -36.41 16.85 15.48
N LYS A 564 -35.12 17.16 15.36
CA LYS A 564 -34.59 18.47 15.78
C LYS A 564 -35.09 19.56 14.84
N VAL A 565 -35.70 20.59 15.40
CA VAL A 565 -36.22 21.75 14.66
C VAL A 565 -35.61 23.03 15.25
N VAL A 566 -35.07 23.87 14.39
CA VAL A 566 -34.56 25.20 14.78
C VAL A 566 -35.73 26.19 14.73
N VAL A 567 -36.09 26.76 15.85
CA VAL A 567 -37.01 27.92 15.93
C VAL A 567 -36.14 29.17 15.95
N LYS A 568 -36.35 30.05 14.96
CA LYS A 568 -35.63 31.30 14.81
C LYS A 568 -36.34 32.45 15.53
#